data_8228bc21c8ac9b60dd5e82de85f7cee0
#
_entry.id   8228bc21c8ac9b60dd5e82de85f7cee0
#
_cell.length_a   1.000
_cell.length_b   1.000
_cell.length_c   1.000
_cell.angle_alpha   90.00
_cell.angle_beta   90.00
_cell.angle_gamma   90.00
#
_symmetry.space_group_name_H-M   'P 1'
#
loop_
_entity.id
_entity.type
_entity.pdbx_description
1 polymer ?
#
loop_
_entity_poly.entity_id
_entity_poly.type
_entity_poly.pdbx_seq_one_letter_code
_entity_poly.pdbx_strand_id
1 'polypeptide(L)'
;FWMGVDTRWPAGGESGVLLVRIINDGPIPMPMLRLKPPVPEGWTANPPNVDLPIIAPGGNIPLRFDIQPDYRLSSEDIPLTRKLSVATAYEMRSGEITVTMRVQNRAMEPLSEILLTPWIPSGFSTDEVPFIRNLAPDEVAVLHMPLRINLGQGGAL
;
A
#
# COMPACT_ATOMS: atom_id res chain seq x y z
N PHE A 1 5.19 14.71 -4.00
CA PHE A 1 5.03 13.72 -2.93
C PHE A 1 4.98 12.31 -3.51
N TRP A 2 5.77 11.46 -2.96
CA TRP A 2 5.80 10.05 -3.32
C TRP A 2 5.83 9.21 -2.05
N MET A 3 5.00 8.17 -2.00
CA MET A 3 4.99 7.20 -0.91
C MET A 3 5.05 5.79 -1.49
N GLY A 4 6.08 5.04 -1.13
CA GLY A 4 6.22 3.64 -1.48
C GLY A 4 5.91 2.76 -0.29
N VAL A 5 5.18 1.69 -0.52
CA VAL A 5 4.83 0.71 0.50
C VAL A 5 5.21 -0.68 -0.01
N ASP A 6 6.04 -1.36 0.75
CA ASP A 6 6.48 -2.72 0.45
C ASP A 6 6.13 -3.62 1.63
N THR A 7 5.37 -4.65 1.37
CA THR A 7 4.96 -5.62 2.40
C THR A 7 5.78 -6.89 2.25
N ARG A 8 6.45 -7.28 3.32
CA ARG A 8 7.29 -8.48 3.34
C ARG A 8 6.81 -9.47 4.39
N TRP A 9 6.68 -10.70 3.98
CA TRP A 9 6.25 -11.80 4.81
C TRP A 9 7.41 -12.76 5.05
N PRO A 10 7.90 -12.89 6.29
CA PRO A 10 8.92 -13.89 6.58
C PRO A 10 8.36 -15.30 6.50
N ALA A 11 9.24 -16.28 6.41
CA ALA A 11 8.86 -17.68 6.46
C ALA A 11 8.10 -17.96 7.77
N GLY A 12 6.90 -18.54 7.67
CA GLY A 12 6.01 -18.73 8.81
C GLY A 12 4.72 -17.90 8.73
N GLY A 13 4.75 -16.71 8.17
CA GLY A 13 3.59 -15.94 7.71
C GLY A 13 2.58 -15.48 8.74
N GLU A 14 2.88 -15.55 10.04
CA GLU A 14 1.98 -15.06 11.09
C GLU A 14 2.12 -13.57 11.32
N SER A 15 3.28 -13.02 11.02
CA SER A 15 3.56 -11.60 11.10
C SER A 15 4.38 -11.18 9.90
N GLY A 16 4.37 -9.90 9.59
CA GLY A 16 5.11 -9.36 8.47
C GLY A 16 5.73 -8.02 8.80
N VAL A 17 6.37 -7.44 7.81
CA VAL A 17 6.98 -6.11 7.91
C VAL A 17 6.44 -5.25 6.78
N LEU A 18 5.99 -4.06 7.14
CA LEU A 18 5.59 -3.03 6.20
C LEU A 18 6.69 -1.98 6.16
N LEU A 19 7.29 -1.79 5.00
CA LEU A 19 8.29 -0.74 4.77
C LEU A 19 7.61 0.39 4.02
N VAL A 20 7.64 1.58 4.60
CA VAL A 20 7.08 2.77 3.99
C VAL A 20 8.19 3.77 3.77
N ARG A 21 8.23 4.35 2.59
CA ARG A 21 9.16 5.43 2.26
C ARG A 21 8.38 6.62 1.76
N ILE A 22 8.64 7.78 2.34
CA ILE A 22 8.00 9.03 1.93
C ILE A 22 9.07 9.96 1.39
N ILE A 23 8.82 10.50 0.21
CA ILE A 23 9.72 11.43 -0.46
C ILE A 23 8.94 12.69 -0.78
N ASN A 24 9.48 13.83 -0.36
CA ASN A 24 9.00 15.12 -0.82
C ASN A 24 9.73 15.47 -2.11
N ASP A 25 9.11 15.19 -3.24
CA ASP A 25 9.64 15.51 -4.57
C ASP A 25 9.13 16.86 -5.08
N GLY A 26 8.42 17.60 -4.25
CA GLY A 26 7.90 18.92 -4.58
C GLY A 26 8.85 20.05 -4.19
N PRO A 27 8.54 21.29 -4.59
CA PRO A 27 9.39 22.46 -4.36
C PRO A 27 9.21 23.10 -2.98
N ILE A 28 8.19 22.71 -2.23
CA ILE A 28 7.88 23.29 -0.91
C ILE A 28 7.96 22.24 0.19
N PRO A 29 8.28 22.64 1.43
CA PRO A 29 8.29 21.71 2.55
C PRO A 29 6.90 21.09 2.78
N MET A 30 6.87 19.80 3.12
CA MET A 30 5.65 19.13 3.56
C MET A 30 5.42 19.45 5.04
N PRO A 31 4.18 19.80 5.44
CA PRO A 31 3.87 20.06 6.84
C PRO A 31 4.02 18.81 7.71
N MET A 32 4.03 19.01 9.02
CA MET A 32 3.97 17.90 9.96
C MET A 32 2.68 17.11 9.75
N LEU A 33 2.80 15.80 9.65
CA LEU A 33 1.68 14.90 9.41
C LEU A 33 1.74 13.73 10.39
N ARG A 34 0.57 13.20 10.70
CA ARG A 34 0.48 11.90 11.38
C ARG A 34 0.18 10.84 10.33
N LEU A 35 1.08 9.87 10.22
CA LEU A 35 0.94 8.76 9.31
C LEU A 35 0.36 7.55 10.04
N LYS A 36 -0.78 7.07 9.54
CA LYS A 36 -1.33 5.78 9.91
C LYS A 36 -0.87 4.78 8.84
N PRO A 37 -0.16 3.71 9.21
CA PRO A 37 0.33 2.76 8.21
C PRO A 37 -0.82 2.10 7.45
N PRO A 38 -0.67 1.92 6.13
CA PRO A 38 -1.71 1.33 5.29
C PRO A 38 -1.72 -0.19 5.44
N VAL A 39 -2.44 -0.70 6.41
CA VAL A 39 -2.61 -2.13 6.63
C VAL A 39 -4.00 -2.58 6.24
N PRO A 40 -4.16 -3.83 5.77
CA PRO A 40 -5.48 -4.38 5.47
C PRO A 40 -6.38 -4.44 6.71
N GLU A 41 -7.68 -4.49 6.47
CA GLU A 41 -8.64 -4.73 7.54
C GLU A 41 -8.33 -6.05 8.26
N GLY A 42 -8.43 -6.03 9.59
CA GLY A 42 -8.12 -7.19 10.43
C GLY A 42 -6.65 -7.36 10.75
N TRP A 43 -5.81 -6.38 10.38
CA TRP A 43 -4.39 -6.36 10.71
C TRP A 43 -4.06 -5.14 11.55
N THR A 44 -3.09 -5.29 12.42
CA THR A 44 -2.55 -4.17 13.20
C THR A 44 -1.09 -3.92 12.82
N ALA A 45 -0.69 -2.66 12.96
CA ALA A 45 0.70 -2.25 12.80
C ALA A 45 1.25 -1.77 14.13
N ASN A 46 2.53 -1.99 14.34
CA ASN A 46 3.26 -1.47 15.50
C ASN A 46 4.49 -0.71 15.00
N PRO A 47 4.58 0.61 15.25
CA PRO A 47 3.60 1.44 15.95
C PRO A 47 2.31 1.67 15.15
N PRO A 48 1.17 1.97 15.82
CA PRO A 48 -0.11 2.16 15.11
C PRO A 48 -0.16 3.44 14.30
N ASN A 49 0.64 4.42 14.62
CA ASN A 49 0.82 5.65 13.84
C ASN A 49 2.17 6.28 14.17
N VAL A 50 2.62 7.17 13.30
CA VAL A 50 3.89 7.89 13.46
C VAL A 50 3.67 9.36 13.14
N ASP A 51 4.20 10.25 14.01
CA ASP A 51 4.22 11.67 13.73
C ASP A 51 5.44 11.98 12.86
N LEU A 52 5.19 12.49 11.66
CA LEU A 52 6.25 12.87 10.74
C LEU A 52 6.66 14.32 10.96
N PRO A 53 7.95 14.62 10.96
CA PRO A 53 8.42 16.01 10.99
C PRO A 53 8.12 16.71 9.67
N ILE A 54 8.40 18.00 9.60
CA ILE A 54 8.39 18.74 8.35
C ILE A 54 9.43 18.10 7.43
N ILE A 55 9.02 17.74 6.21
CA ILE A 55 9.92 17.14 5.22
C ILE A 55 10.29 18.21 4.20
N ALA A 56 11.56 18.59 4.18
CA ALA A 56 12.07 19.54 3.21
C ALA A 56 12.01 18.99 1.78
N PRO A 57 11.99 19.84 0.75
CA PRO A 57 12.10 19.39 -0.63
C PRO A 57 13.30 18.45 -0.83
N GLY A 58 13.08 17.31 -1.48
CA GLY A 58 14.09 16.27 -1.63
C GLY A 58 14.27 15.37 -0.42
N GLY A 59 13.57 15.64 0.70
CA GLY A 59 13.65 14.82 1.90
C GLY A 59 13.05 13.44 1.69
N ASN A 60 13.64 12.45 2.35
CA ASN A 60 13.27 11.05 2.25
C ASN A 60 13.24 10.44 3.65
N ILE A 61 12.09 9.90 4.04
CA ILE A 61 11.91 9.28 5.35
C ILE A 61 11.55 7.80 5.15
N PRO A 62 12.42 6.87 5.55
CA PRO A 62 12.08 5.47 5.61
C PRO A 62 11.41 5.14 6.95
N LEU A 63 10.36 4.33 6.91
CA LEU A 63 9.63 3.87 8.08
C LEU A 63 9.47 2.36 8.01
N ARG A 64 9.46 1.73 9.19
CA ARG A 64 9.20 0.31 9.33
C ARG A 64 8.10 0.09 10.35
N PHE A 65 7.16 -0.76 9.99
CA PHE A 65 6.09 -1.20 10.88
C PHE A 65 6.09 -2.73 10.93
N ASP A 66 5.97 -3.26 12.13
CA ASP A 66 5.68 -4.67 12.28
C ASP A 66 4.17 -4.86 12.19
N ILE A 67 3.71 -5.79 11.36
CA ILE A 67 2.28 -6.04 11.12
C ILE A 67 1.93 -7.45 11.52
N GLN A 68 0.76 -7.60 12.10
CA GLN A 68 0.22 -8.91 12.50
C GLN A 68 -1.30 -8.90 12.41
N PRO A 69 -1.93 -10.05 12.19
CA PRO A 69 -3.38 -10.11 12.18
C PRO A 69 -3.94 -9.89 13.60
N ASP A 70 -5.09 -9.21 13.67
CA ASP A 70 -5.84 -9.03 14.92
C ASP A 70 -6.48 -10.32 15.40
N TYR A 71 -6.65 -11.24 14.50
CA TYR A 71 -7.29 -12.52 14.74
C TYR A 71 -6.49 -13.60 14.03
N ARG A 72 -6.75 -14.84 14.38
CA ARG A 72 -6.13 -15.99 13.74
C ARG A 72 -6.65 -16.09 12.31
N LEU A 73 -5.76 -15.88 11.33
CA LEU A 73 -6.11 -16.07 9.92
C LEU A 73 -6.47 -17.53 9.67
N SER A 74 -7.44 -17.77 8.77
CA SER A 74 -7.73 -19.10 8.30
C SER A 74 -6.54 -19.64 7.51
N SER A 75 -6.39 -20.95 7.47
CA SER A 75 -5.32 -21.59 6.70
C SER A 75 -5.41 -21.34 5.19
N GLU A 76 -6.55 -20.83 4.72
CA GLU A 76 -6.76 -20.48 3.32
C GLU A 76 -6.18 -19.11 2.98
N ASP A 77 -6.17 -18.17 3.94
CA ASP A 77 -5.68 -16.80 3.72
C ASP A 77 -4.14 -16.73 3.76
N ILE A 78 -3.53 -17.45 4.69
CA ILE A 78 -2.08 -17.47 4.87
C ILE A 78 -1.33 -17.92 3.61
N PRO A 79 -1.74 -18.98 2.91
CA PRO A 79 -1.02 -19.43 1.71
C PRO A 79 -0.93 -18.39 0.60
N LEU A 80 -1.97 -17.60 0.39
CA LEU A 80 -1.96 -16.59 -0.67
C LEU A 80 -0.97 -15.46 -0.37
N THR A 81 -0.90 -14.99 0.87
CA THR A 81 0.05 -13.94 1.25
C THR A 81 1.50 -14.38 1.10
N ARG A 82 1.79 -15.68 1.21
CA ARG A 82 3.13 -16.25 0.97
C ARG A 82 3.45 -16.40 -0.50
N LYS A 83 2.43 -16.55 -1.35
CA LYS A 83 2.58 -16.79 -2.78
C LYS A 83 2.76 -15.52 -3.60
N LEU A 84 2.39 -14.37 -3.04
CA LEU A 84 2.46 -13.10 -3.74
C LEU A 84 3.44 -12.14 -3.09
N SER A 85 4.16 -11.42 -3.91
CA SER A 85 4.91 -10.24 -3.50
C SER A 85 4.18 -9.02 -4.07
N VAL A 86 3.79 -8.08 -3.20
CA VAL A 86 3.06 -6.88 -3.59
C VAL A 86 3.82 -5.65 -3.13
N ALA A 87 4.15 -4.79 -4.07
CA ALA A 87 4.71 -3.48 -3.80
C ALA A 87 3.76 -2.41 -4.33
N THR A 88 3.47 -1.41 -3.53
CA THR A 88 2.53 -0.35 -3.88
C THR A 88 3.22 1.00 -3.77
N ALA A 89 3.05 1.84 -4.78
CA ALA A 89 3.56 3.20 -4.78
C ALA A 89 2.43 4.19 -5.05
N TYR A 90 2.44 5.27 -4.31
CA TYR A 90 1.48 6.37 -4.45
C TYR A 90 2.23 7.60 -4.93
N GLU A 91 1.84 8.12 -6.07
CA GLU A 91 2.46 9.32 -6.63
C GLU A 91 1.41 10.43 -6.72
N MET A 92 1.69 11.55 -6.06
CA MET A 92 0.82 12.73 -6.11
C MET A 92 1.48 13.79 -6.98
N ARG A 93 0.79 14.20 -8.04
CA ARG A 93 1.21 15.30 -8.91
C ARG A 93 -0.02 16.12 -9.29
N SER A 94 0.11 17.44 -9.16
CA SER A 94 -0.96 18.39 -9.56
C SER A 94 -2.33 18.06 -8.95
N GLY A 95 -2.36 17.60 -7.71
CA GLY A 95 -3.60 17.27 -7.02
C GLY A 95 -4.20 15.90 -7.37
N GLU A 96 -3.55 15.14 -8.22
CA GLU A 96 -3.96 13.78 -8.56
C GLU A 96 -3.06 12.75 -7.88
N ILE A 97 -3.63 11.64 -7.45
CA ILE A 97 -2.87 10.51 -6.93
C ILE A 97 -3.02 9.34 -7.88
N THR A 98 -1.89 8.76 -8.27
CA THR A 98 -1.85 7.50 -9.00
C THR A 98 -1.27 6.42 -8.11
N VAL A 99 -1.97 5.31 -7.98
CA VAL A 99 -1.49 4.13 -7.27
C VAL A 99 -0.91 3.16 -8.29
N THR A 100 0.33 2.78 -8.08
CA THR A 100 0.97 1.74 -8.88
C THR A 100 1.20 0.52 -8.01
N MET A 101 0.64 -0.61 -8.41
CA MET A 101 0.81 -1.87 -7.71
C MET A 101 1.61 -2.82 -8.59
N ARG A 102 2.68 -3.35 -8.03
CA ARG A 102 3.49 -4.38 -8.67
C ARG A 102 3.28 -5.69 -7.92
N VAL A 103 2.73 -6.67 -8.61
CA VAL A 103 2.37 -7.96 -8.03
C VAL A 103 3.17 -9.05 -8.73
N GLN A 104 3.88 -9.86 -7.96
CA GLN A 104 4.65 -10.98 -8.50
C GLN A 104 4.16 -12.28 -7.90
N ASN A 105 3.91 -13.26 -8.76
CA ASN A 105 3.63 -14.62 -8.32
C ASN A 105 4.93 -15.31 -7.95
N ARG A 106 5.08 -15.62 -6.68
CA ARG A 106 6.26 -16.33 -6.15
C ARG A 106 6.00 -17.80 -5.91
N ALA A 107 4.83 -18.30 -6.28
CA ALA A 107 4.50 -19.69 -6.22
C ALA A 107 5.03 -20.44 -7.46
N MET A 108 5.10 -21.75 -7.37
CA MET A 108 5.47 -22.60 -8.49
C MET A 108 4.29 -22.96 -9.39
N GLU A 109 3.09 -22.45 -9.06
CA GLU A 109 1.84 -22.68 -9.78
C GLU A 109 1.24 -21.37 -10.26
N PRO A 110 0.46 -21.36 -11.34
CA PRO A 110 -0.27 -20.17 -11.74
C PRO A 110 -1.31 -19.80 -10.68
N LEU A 111 -1.50 -18.51 -10.49
CA LEU A 111 -2.54 -17.97 -9.63
C LEU A 111 -3.58 -17.27 -10.50
N SER A 112 -4.84 -17.39 -10.12
CA SER A 112 -5.95 -16.80 -10.88
C SER A 112 -6.89 -16.04 -9.96
N GLU A 113 -7.65 -15.12 -10.59
CA GLU A 113 -8.69 -14.36 -9.93
C GLU A 113 -8.20 -13.63 -8.66
N ILE A 114 -7.09 -12.90 -8.81
CA ILE A 114 -6.49 -12.14 -7.72
C ILE A 114 -7.18 -10.79 -7.65
N LEU A 115 -7.86 -10.55 -6.53
CA LEU A 115 -8.46 -9.26 -6.21
C LEU A 115 -7.53 -8.50 -5.27
N LEU A 116 -7.19 -7.28 -5.63
CA LEU A 116 -6.32 -6.43 -4.84
C LEU A 116 -7.14 -5.32 -4.17
N THR A 117 -6.84 -5.05 -2.92
CA THR A 117 -7.49 -3.99 -2.15
C THR A 117 -6.43 -3.01 -1.68
N PRO A 118 -6.10 -1.99 -2.49
CA PRO A 118 -5.13 -0.99 -2.07
C PRO A 118 -5.70 -0.11 -0.97
N TRP A 119 -4.82 0.36 -0.11
CA TRP A 119 -5.19 1.41 0.83
C TRP A 119 -5.42 2.71 0.05
N ILE A 120 -6.54 3.37 0.34
CA ILE A 120 -6.91 4.63 -0.29
C ILE A 120 -6.88 5.73 0.77
N PRO A 121 -6.09 6.80 0.55
CA PRO A 121 -6.03 7.91 1.49
C PRO A 121 -7.40 8.54 1.72
N SER A 122 -7.61 9.07 2.92
CA SER A 122 -8.85 9.80 3.24
C SER A 122 -9.06 10.98 2.29
N GLY A 123 -10.27 11.14 1.81
CA GLY A 123 -10.61 12.18 0.83
C GLY A 123 -10.41 11.79 -0.62
N PHE A 124 -9.97 10.57 -0.87
CA PHE A 124 -9.84 10.03 -2.23
C PHE A 124 -10.73 8.83 -2.43
N SER A 125 -11.06 8.56 -3.68
CA SER A 125 -11.86 7.40 -4.06
C SER A 125 -11.44 6.90 -5.44
N THR A 126 -11.82 5.68 -5.74
CA THR A 126 -11.65 5.09 -7.06
C THR A 126 -12.84 4.24 -7.42
N ASP A 127 -13.18 4.23 -8.70
CA ASP A 127 -14.20 3.33 -9.26
C ASP A 127 -13.59 2.03 -9.76
N GLU A 128 -12.27 1.94 -9.79
CA GLU A 128 -11.56 0.77 -10.28
C GLU A 128 -11.33 -0.23 -9.16
N VAL A 129 -11.50 -1.51 -9.51
CA VAL A 129 -11.17 -2.63 -8.64
C VAL A 129 -9.99 -3.35 -9.28
N PRO A 130 -8.79 -3.26 -8.69
CA PRO A 130 -7.62 -3.92 -9.25
C PRO A 130 -7.82 -5.44 -9.24
N PHE A 131 -7.75 -6.04 -10.41
CA PHE A 131 -8.00 -7.45 -10.59
C PHE A 131 -7.00 -8.04 -11.58
N ILE A 132 -6.43 -9.18 -11.22
CA ILE A 132 -5.54 -9.94 -12.08
C ILE A 132 -6.18 -11.27 -12.36
N ARG A 133 -6.46 -11.55 -13.63
CA ARG A 133 -7.17 -12.76 -14.04
C ARG A 133 -6.30 -13.99 -13.91
N ASN A 134 -5.08 -13.90 -14.41
CA ASN A 134 -4.10 -14.99 -14.37
C ASN A 134 -2.70 -14.42 -14.17
N LEU A 135 -1.92 -15.07 -13.37
CA LEU A 135 -0.53 -14.70 -13.11
C LEU A 135 0.30 -15.99 -13.07
N ALA A 136 1.14 -16.17 -14.09
CA ALA A 136 2.00 -17.33 -14.19
C ALA A 136 3.10 -17.30 -13.11
N PRO A 137 3.76 -18.44 -12.81
CA PRO A 137 4.89 -18.44 -11.89
C PRO A 137 5.95 -17.41 -12.29
N ASP A 138 6.45 -16.67 -11.31
CA ASP A 138 7.42 -15.59 -11.46
C ASP A 138 6.96 -14.38 -12.30
N GLU A 139 5.77 -14.45 -12.89
CA GLU A 139 5.22 -13.33 -13.64
C GLU A 139 4.96 -12.13 -12.75
N VAL A 140 5.25 -10.95 -13.29
CA VAL A 140 5.00 -9.67 -12.63
C VAL A 140 3.91 -8.92 -13.38
N ALA A 141 2.86 -8.54 -12.67
CA ALA A 141 1.84 -7.64 -13.17
C ALA A 141 2.02 -6.27 -12.55
N VAL A 142 1.89 -5.22 -13.38
CA VAL A 142 1.93 -3.83 -12.92
C VAL A 142 0.58 -3.21 -13.22
N LEU A 143 -0.06 -2.69 -12.18
CA LEU A 143 -1.37 -2.05 -12.26
C LEU A 143 -1.25 -0.59 -11.89
N HIS A 144 -1.87 0.27 -12.67
CA HIS A 144 -1.95 1.70 -12.41
C HIS A 144 -3.39 2.07 -12.15
N MET A 145 -3.63 2.79 -11.08
CA MET A 145 -4.99 3.18 -10.69
C MET A 145 -5.00 4.65 -10.28
N PRO A 146 -5.73 5.50 -11.03
CA PRO A 146 -5.91 6.88 -10.61
C PRO A 146 -6.91 6.97 -9.47
N LEU A 147 -6.59 7.82 -8.50
CA LEU A 147 -7.52 8.17 -7.42
C LEU A 147 -8.09 9.54 -7.69
N ARG A 148 -9.36 9.71 -7.40
CA ARG A 148 -10.07 10.97 -7.52
C ARG A 148 -10.21 11.63 -6.16
N ILE A 149 -10.11 12.94 -6.14
CA ILE A 149 -10.43 13.73 -4.96
C ILE A 149 -11.94 13.67 -4.74
N ASN A 150 -12.34 13.24 -3.57
CA ASN A 150 -13.76 13.16 -3.22
C ASN A 150 -14.26 14.52 -2.73
N LEU A 151 -14.52 15.43 -3.67
CA LEU A 151 -14.98 16.78 -3.36
C LEU A 151 -16.46 16.82 -2.96
N GLY A 152 -17.23 15.78 -3.27
CA GLY A 152 -18.67 15.77 -3.02
C GLY A 152 -19.04 15.90 -1.56
N GLN A 153 -18.27 15.33 -0.67
CA GLN A 153 -18.50 15.41 0.77
C GLN A 153 -17.75 16.57 1.42
N GLY A 154 -16.55 16.82 0.96
CA GLY A 154 -15.78 17.94 1.45
C GLY A 154 -16.23 19.25 0.83
N GLY A 155 -16.69 19.18 -0.41
CA GLY A 155 -17.18 20.34 -1.13
C GLY A 155 -18.48 20.89 -0.58
N ALA A 156 -19.14 20.10 0.20
CA ALA A 156 -20.26 20.61 0.99
C ALA A 156 -19.82 21.76 1.92
N LEU A 157 -18.76 22.25 1.60
CA LEU A 157 -18.19 23.47 2.17
C LEU A 157 -19.16 24.61 2.25
#